data_92f5c49203e6af9192ab74de7e5f37d6
#
_entry.id   92f5c49203e6af9192ab74de7e5f37d6
#
_cell.length_a   1.000
_cell.length_b   1.000
_cell.length_c   1.000
_cell.angle_alpha   90.00
_cell.angle_beta   90.00
_cell.angle_gamma   90.00
#
_symmetry.space_group_name_H-M   'P 1'
#
loop_
_entity.id
_entity.type
_entity.pdbx_description
1 polymer ?
#
loop_
_entity_poly.entity_id
_entity_poly.type
_entity_poly.pdbx_seq_one_letter_code
_entity_poly.pdbx_strand_id
1 'polypeptide(L)' 'KPLDKSDDQLVQVEIPSGSSNKQIGEILEKDNIIKSGIVFNYYTKFKNLTGFQAGYYQLAPNMTLDEIGKQLQEGG' A
#
# COMPACT_ATOMS: atom_id res chain seq x y z
N LYS A 1 -7.18 1.21 -8.15
CA LYS A 1 -7.52 0.07 -9.00
C LYS A 1 -6.55 -1.07 -8.73
N PRO A 2 -7.05 -2.26 -8.40
CA PRO A 2 -6.15 -3.36 -8.05
C PRO A 2 -5.32 -3.81 -9.27
N LEU A 3 -4.13 -4.36 -8.97
CA LEU A 3 -3.23 -4.85 -9.99
C LEU A 3 -3.84 -6.05 -10.72
N ASP A 4 -4.44 -6.97 -9.96
CA ASP A 4 -5.06 -8.17 -10.49
C ASP A 4 -6.27 -8.51 -9.62
N LYS A 5 -7.46 -8.33 -10.20
CA LYS A 5 -8.71 -8.50 -9.47
C LYS A 5 -8.95 -9.92 -9.01
N SER A 6 -8.34 -10.89 -9.67
CA SER A 6 -8.55 -12.30 -9.33
C SER A 6 -7.55 -12.81 -8.30
N ASP A 7 -6.47 -12.07 -8.05
CA ASP A 7 -5.40 -12.52 -7.15
C ASP A 7 -5.66 -12.03 -5.72
N ASP A 8 -6.24 -12.92 -4.91
CA ASP A 8 -6.51 -12.63 -3.50
C ASP A 8 -5.47 -13.23 -2.57
N GLN A 9 -4.36 -13.73 -3.10
CA GLN A 9 -3.32 -14.33 -2.28
C GLN A 9 -2.60 -13.27 -1.47
N LEU A 10 -2.55 -13.48 -0.14
CA LEU A 10 -1.91 -12.53 0.77
C LEU A 10 -0.39 -12.64 0.69
N VAL A 11 0.25 -11.48 0.66
CA VAL A 11 1.70 -11.34 0.65
C VAL A 11 2.10 -10.52 1.86
N GLN A 12 3.12 -10.96 2.58
CA GLN A 12 3.63 -10.18 3.69
C GLN A 12 4.47 -9.02 3.17
N VAL A 13 4.10 -7.81 3.60
CA VAL A 13 4.80 -6.58 3.22
C VAL A 13 5.29 -5.90 4.48
N GLU A 14 6.58 -5.56 4.51
CA GLU A 14 7.16 -4.82 5.62
C GLU A 14 7.25 -3.33 5.26
N ILE A 15 6.69 -2.49 6.11
CA ILE A 15 6.83 -1.03 6.00
C ILE A 15 7.76 -0.58 7.12
N PRO A 16 9.00 -0.22 6.78
CA PRO A 16 9.96 0.21 7.80
C PRO A 16 9.53 1.49 8.50
N SER A 17 9.98 1.62 9.74
CA SER A 17 9.76 2.82 10.54
C SER A 17 10.32 4.04 9.81
N GLY A 18 9.57 5.14 9.79
CA GLY A 18 10.01 6.36 9.14
C GLY A 18 9.81 6.41 7.64
N SER A 19 9.10 5.45 7.06
CA SER A 19 8.84 5.46 5.61
C SER A 19 7.91 6.61 5.24
N SER A 20 8.29 7.35 4.19
CA SER A 20 7.40 8.34 3.60
C SER A 20 6.32 7.65 2.75
N ASN A 21 5.26 8.38 2.41
CA ASN A 21 4.23 7.84 1.52
C ASN A 21 4.81 7.41 0.18
N LYS A 22 5.79 8.17 -0.33
CA LYS A 22 6.46 7.82 -1.57
C LYS A 22 7.22 6.50 -1.43
N GLN A 23 7.93 6.33 -0.31
CA GLN A 23 8.67 5.09 -0.07
C GLN A 23 7.75 3.90 0.10
N ILE A 24 6.62 4.11 0.78
CA ILE A 24 5.60 3.05 0.91
C ILE A 24 5.09 2.63 -0.45
N GLY A 25 4.82 3.60 -1.33
CA GLY A 25 4.40 3.29 -2.70
C GLY A 25 5.43 2.46 -3.44
N GLU A 26 6.71 2.79 -3.28
CA GLU A 26 7.79 2.04 -3.91
C GLU A 26 7.85 0.60 -3.39
N ILE A 27 7.66 0.41 -2.10
CA ILE A 27 7.65 -0.92 -1.49
C ILE A 27 6.47 -1.74 -2.03
N LEU A 28 5.28 -1.15 -2.06
CA LEU A 28 4.09 -1.84 -2.54
C LEU A 28 4.23 -2.24 -4.01
N GLU A 29 4.85 -1.40 -4.81
CA GLU A 29 5.11 -1.72 -6.22
C GLU A 29 6.13 -2.84 -6.34
N LYS A 30 7.21 -2.77 -5.59
CA LYS A 30 8.26 -3.80 -5.61
C LYS A 30 7.72 -5.15 -5.20
N ASP A 31 6.81 -5.17 -4.22
CA ASP A 31 6.21 -6.40 -3.74
C ASP A 31 5.01 -6.84 -4.57
N ASN A 32 4.77 -6.17 -5.69
CA ASN A 32 3.72 -6.50 -6.65
C ASN A 32 2.31 -6.43 -6.08
N ILE A 33 2.10 -5.56 -5.09
CA ILE A 33 0.77 -5.32 -4.53
C ILE A 33 0.03 -4.29 -5.37
N ILE A 34 0.77 -3.29 -5.89
CA ILE A 34 0.19 -2.26 -6.76
C ILE A 34 1.03 -2.15 -8.02
N LYS A 35 0.42 -1.58 -9.05
CA LYS A 35 1.06 -1.43 -10.36
C LYS A 35 2.04 -0.27 -10.38
N SER A 36 1.75 0.81 -9.66
CA SER A 36 2.58 2.01 -9.71
C SER A 36 2.64 2.70 -8.35
N GLY A 37 3.85 2.80 -7.82
CA GLY A 37 4.09 3.54 -6.57
C GLY A 37 3.86 5.04 -6.74
N ILE A 38 4.12 5.56 -7.95
CA ILE A 38 3.90 6.97 -8.23
C ILE A 38 2.41 7.29 -8.12
N VAL A 39 1.56 6.43 -8.69
CA VAL A 39 0.11 6.61 -8.61
C VAL A 39 -0.35 6.55 -7.15
N PHE A 40 0.19 5.61 -6.37
CA PHE A 40 -0.14 5.52 -4.95
C PHE A 40 0.23 6.82 -4.22
N ASN A 41 1.40 7.37 -4.50
CA ASN A 41 1.84 8.61 -3.86
C ASN A 41 0.91 9.78 -4.20
N TYR A 42 0.51 9.91 -5.47
CA TYR A 42 -0.47 10.92 -5.86
C TYR A 42 -1.81 10.70 -5.20
N TYR A 43 -2.23 9.44 -5.10
CA TYR A 43 -3.49 9.09 -4.46
C TYR A 43 -3.49 9.54 -3.00
N THR A 44 -2.41 9.29 -2.27
CA THR A 44 -2.34 9.69 -0.86
C THR A 44 -2.38 11.21 -0.72
N LYS A 45 -1.76 11.94 -1.64
CA LYS A 45 -1.80 13.40 -1.61
C LYS A 45 -3.19 13.92 -1.95
N PHE A 46 -3.81 13.36 -2.98
CA PHE A 46 -5.15 13.77 -3.40
C PHE A 46 -6.17 13.54 -2.30
N LYS A 47 -6.09 12.40 -1.64
CA LYS A 47 -6.99 12.05 -0.54
C LYS A 47 -6.56 12.63 0.79
N ASN A 48 -5.41 13.28 0.82
CA ASN A 48 -4.84 13.85 2.05
C ASN A 48 -4.66 12.80 3.14
N LEU A 49 -4.15 11.64 2.76
CA LEU A 49 -3.95 10.53 3.69
C LEU A 49 -2.61 10.65 4.39
N THR A 50 -2.65 10.57 5.72
CA THR A 50 -1.46 10.60 6.55
C THR A 50 -1.60 9.55 7.64
N GLY A 51 -0.54 9.39 8.44
CA GLY A 51 -0.61 8.49 9.58
C GLY A 51 -0.47 7.03 9.22
N PHE A 52 0.19 6.73 8.11
CA PHE A 52 0.50 5.34 7.78
C PHE A 52 1.50 4.80 8.78
N GLN A 53 1.28 3.58 9.25
CA GLN A 53 2.06 2.99 10.32
C GLN A 53 3.06 1.98 9.78
N ALA A 54 4.23 1.95 10.41
CA ALA A 54 5.23 0.92 10.15
C ALA A 54 4.73 -0.42 10.67
N GLY A 55 5.26 -1.50 10.12
CA GLY A 55 4.94 -2.83 10.58
C GLY A 55 4.86 -3.82 9.43
N TYR A 56 4.35 -4.99 9.76
CA TYR A 56 4.16 -6.06 8.80
C TYR A 56 2.69 -6.16 8.45
N TYR A 57 2.40 -6.24 7.15
CA TYR A 57 1.03 -6.25 6.64
C TYR A 57 0.82 -7.48 5.77
N GLN A 58 -0.41 -7.97 5.74
CA GLN A 58 -0.81 -9.03 4.80
C GLN A 58 -1.69 -8.38 3.76
N LEU A 59 -1.16 -8.20 2.56
CA LEU A 59 -1.84 -7.48 1.49
C LEU A 59 -1.93 -8.35 0.24
N ALA A 60 -2.94 -8.12 -0.58
CA ALA A 60 -3.14 -8.86 -1.80
C ALA A 60 -3.29 -7.92 -2.99
N PRO A 61 -2.86 -8.37 -4.21
CA PRO A 61 -2.96 -7.52 -5.40
C PRO A 61 -4.39 -7.15 -5.79
N ASN A 62 -5.40 -7.89 -5.30
CA ASN A 62 -6.79 -7.55 -5.62
C ASN A 62 -7.38 -6.46 -4.73
N MET A 63 -6.62 -5.96 -3.77
CA MET A 63 -7.09 -4.89 -2.88
C MET A 63 -7.05 -3.56 -3.61
N THR A 64 -8.04 -2.72 -3.34
CA THR A 64 -8.05 -1.36 -3.89
C THR A 64 -7.08 -0.48 -3.12
N LEU A 65 -6.72 0.68 -3.70
CA LEU A 65 -5.88 1.65 -3.01
C LEU A 65 -6.55 2.13 -1.72
N ASP A 66 -7.88 2.29 -1.71
CA ASP A 66 -8.62 2.65 -0.50
C ASP A 66 -8.44 1.62 0.59
N GLU A 67 -8.55 0.34 0.25
CA GLU A 67 -8.41 -0.75 1.22
C GLU A 67 -6.99 -0.81 1.77
N ILE A 68 -6.00 -0.66 0.89
CA ILE A 68 -4.60 -0.68 1.30
C ILE A 68 -4.30 0.51 2.23
N GLY A 69 -4.74 1.70 1.83
CA GLY A 69 -4.53 2.90 2.64
C GLY A 69 -5.16 2.79 4.01
N LYS A 70 -6.36 2.22 4.07
CA LYS A 70 -7.05 2.03 5.35
C LYS A 70 -6.28 1.09 6.27
N GLN A 71 -5.79 -0.02 5.73
CA GLN A 71 -4.98 -0.95 6.53
C GLN A 71 -3.71 -0.29 7.04
N LEU A 72 -3.03 0.50 6.19
CA LEU A 72 -1.81 1.18 6.59
C LEU A 72 -2.07 2.21 7.69
N GLN A 73 -3.24 2.81 7.72
CA GLN A 73 -3.61 3.75 8.79
C GLN A 73 -3.95 3.02 10.07
N GLU A 74 -4.56 1.85 9.98
CA GLU A 74 -4.94 1.06 11.15
C GLU A 74 -3.75 0.34 11.78
N GLY A 75 -2.76 0.01 10.99
CA GLY A 75 -1.60 -0.72 11.44
C GLY A 75 -1.69 -2.21 11.14
N GLY A 76 -0.54 -2.81 11.01
CA GLY A 76 -0.45 -4.24 10.69
C GLY A 76 -0.74 -5.17 11.84
#